data_e9d1cf65b13aeddbf31c4c8e5937ba7f
#
_entry.id   e9d1cf65b13aeddbf31c4c8e5937ba7f
#
_cell.length_a   1.000
_cell.length_b   1.000
_cell.length_c   1.000
_cell.angle_alpha   90.00
_cell.angle_beta   90.00
_cell.angle_gamma   90.00
#
_symmetry.space_group_name_H-M   'P 1'
#
loop_
_entity.id
_entity.type
_entity.pdbx_description
1 polymer ?
#
loop_
_entity_poly.entity_id
_entity_poly.type
_entity_poly.pdbx_seq_one_letter_code
_entity_poly.pdbx_strand_id
1 'polypeptide(L)'
;AMYGSPGSAKAGTSRWVVVSSPEITMKPRETRDIPFTVQVPAGTPPGQYLAGVSASVPIRDAHLSGTNRPNTAGFAIAVQSQRLIAVEVDVPGPRAPQLVVTGVDPKATPGGVALGLHLANRGNAFAHGKGVVRVADTNTDYEFNIDTFVSGTAIVYSMPWTKTVVPGTHHVEVDLTYEGGRRTSWNGDIVIAGATESNLESQLRGLQVHHGVGFSLWLLLAALAAVALVGAAVTVRRRSRRATYVKYRAA
;
A
#
# COMPACT_ATOMS: atom_id res chain seq x y z
N ALA A 1 5.71 4.86 -8.29
CA ALA A 1 6.43 6.15 -8.32
C ALA A 1 6.32 6.75 -6.91
N MET A 2 7.46 7.00 -6.27
CA MET A 2 7.47 7.76 -5.02
C MET A 2 7.51 9.25 -5.40
N TYR A 3 6.42 9.94 -5.17
CA TYR A 3 6.41 11.39 -5.22
C TYR A 3 6.88 11.91 -3.86
N GLY A 4 7.74 12.94 -3.87
CA GLY A 4 8.16 13.57 -2.63
C GLY A 4 6.97 14.16 -1.88
N SER A 5 7.05 14.21 -0.56
CA SER A 5 6.03 14.86 0.26
C SER A 5 5.91 16.35 -0.09
N PRO A 6 4.72 16.96 0.03
CA PRO A 6 4.57 18.40 -0.11
C PRO A 6 5.60 19.14 0.75
N GLY A 7 6.33 20.09 0.15
CA GLY A 7 7.40 20.83 0.83
C GLY A 7 8.76 20.13 0.87
N SER A 8 8.90 18.92 0.35
CA SER A 8 10.22 18.28 0.21
C SER A 8 11.11 19.05 -0.78
N ALA A 9 12.43 18.97 -0.57
CA ALA A 9 13.39 19.63 -1.46
C ALA A 9 13.25 19.08 -2.89
N LYS A 10 13.24 20.00 -3.87
CA LYS A 10 13.21 19.62 -5.28
C LYS A 10 14.47 18.84 -5.66
N ALA A 11 14.31 17.72 -6.33
CA ALA A 11 15.40 16.89 -6.81
C ALA A 11 15.25 16.57 -8.31
N GLY A 12 16.35 16.31 -9.00
CA GLY A 12 16.33 15.97 -10.42
C GLY A 12 15.59 17.01 -11.27
N THR A 13 14.76 16.54 -12.19
CA THR A 13 13.97 17.38 -13.13
C THR A 13 12.93 18.26 -12.47
N SER A 14 12.51 17.98 -11.24
CA SER A 14 11.57 18.84 -10.52
C SER A 14 12.13 20.26 -10.25
N ARG A 15 13.47 20.43 -10.32
CA ARG A 15 14.12 21.73 -10.21
C ARG A 15 13.89 22.61 -11.43
N TRP A 16 13.57 22.03 -12.57
CA TRP A 16 13.32 22.76 -13.81
C TRP A 16 11.96 23.46 -13.82
N VAL A 17 11.04 22.99 -12.98
CA VAL A 17 9.68 23.52 -12.94
C VAL A 17 9.58 24.59 -11.85
N VAL A 18 9.26 25.81 -12.27
CA VAL A 18 9.06 26.96 -11.40
C VAL A 18 7.61 27.37 -11.46
N VAL A 19 6.91 27.23 -10.35
CA VAL A 19 5.51 27.65 -10.19
C VAL A 19 5.49 29.09 -9.70
N SER A 20 4.66 29.95 -10.31
CA SER A 20 4.62 31.41 -10.00
C SER A 20 4.11 31.68 -8.57
N SER A 21 3.24 30.83 -8.03
CA SER A 21 2.64 31.02 -6.71
C SER A 21 2.63 29.68 -5.98
N PRO A 22 3.60 29.45 -5.07
CA PRO A 22 3.69 28.18 -4.34
C PRO A 22 2.56 27.99 -3.32
N GLU A 23 1.94 29.08 -2.89
CA GLU A 23 0.82 29.07 -1.96
C GLU A 23 -0.27 30.03 -2.45
N ILE A 24 -1.51 29.57 -2.42
CA ILE A 24 -2.67 30.31 -2.87
C ILE A 24 -3.85 30.11 -1.92
N THR A 25 -4.62 31.17 -1.70
CA THR A 25 -5.90 31.10 -1.01
C THR A 25 -7.02 31.21 -2.03
N MET A 26 -7.96 30.27 -1.99
CA MET A 26 -9.11 30.20 -2.89
C MET A 26 -10.42 30.21 -2.11
N LYS A 27 -11.45 30.87 -2.67
CA LYS A 27 -12.81 30.80 -2.16
C LYS A 27 -13.50 29.48 -2.62
N PRO A 28 -14.54 29.03 -1.94
CA PRO A 28 -15.33 27.90 -2.42
C PRO A 28 -15.81 28.12 -3.87
N ARG A 29 -15.61 27.11 -4.72
CA ARG A 29 -15.95 27.11 -6.16
C ARG A 29 -15.16 28.11 -7.03
N GLU A 30 -14.10 28.71 -6.50
CA GLU A 30 -13.20 29.54 -7.31
C GLU A 30 -12.33 28.66 -8.20
N THR A 31 -12.14 29.08 -9.45
CA THR A 31 -11.17 28.49 -10.38
C THR A 31 -10.08 29.54 -10.62
N ARG A 32 -8.81 29.08 -10.60
CA ARG A 32 -7.67 29.95 -10.83
C ARG A 32 -6.61 29.26 -11.66
N ASP A 33 -6.14 29.94 -12.70
CA ASP A 33 -5.01 29.48 -13.49
C ASP A 33 -3.71 29.86 -12.80
N ILE A 34 -2.81 28.89 -12.65
CA ILE A 34 -1.51 29.08 -12.01
C ILE A 34 -0.45 28.75 -13.05
N PRO A 35 0.22 29.78 -13.61
CA PRO A 35 1.27 29.55 -14.57
C PRO A 35 2.50 28.94 -13.92
N PHE A 36 3.16 28.08 -14.67
CA PHE A 36 4.48 27.57 -14.33
C PHE A 36 5.41 27.68 -15.55
N THR A 37 6.70 27.72 -15.28
CA THR A 37 7.74 27.78 -16.30
C THR A 37 8.64 26.56 -16.19
N VAL A 38 9.05 25.99 -17.33
CA VAL A 38 10.04 24.92 -17.38
C VAL A 38 11.36 25.50 -17.89
N GLN A 39 12.39 25.44 -17.06
CA GLN A 39 13.73 25.92 -17.34
C GLN A 39 14.69 24.74 -17.48
N VAL A 40 14.92 24.28 -18.71
CA VAL A 40 15.85 23.18 -18.99
C VAL A 40 17.28 23.73 -18.94
N PRO A 41 18.18 23.19 -18.11
CA PRO A 41 19.56 23.64 -18.05
C PRO A 41 20.29 23.45 -19.38
N ALA A 42 21.16 24.40 -19.72
CA ALA A 42 22.01 24.26 -20.91
C ALA A 42 22.89 23.00 -20.79
N GLY A 43 23.05 22.29 -21.90
CA GLY A 43 23.83 21.05 -21.94
C GLY A 43 23.10 19.82 -21.39
N THR A 44 21.80 19.91 -21.10
CA THR A 44 21.02 18.72 -20.74
C THR A 44 21.08 17.69 -21.86
N PRO A 45 21.45 16.42 -21.58
CA PRO A 45 21.52 15.39 -22.59
C PRO A 45 20.17 15.15 -23.28
N PRO A 46 20.15 14.70 -24.56
CA PRO A 46 18.93 14.26 -25.21
C PRO A 46 18.21 13.18 -24.43
N GLY A 47 16.87 13.26 -24.39
CA GLY A 47 16.08 12.27 -23.69
C GLY A 47 14.72 12.77 -23.21
N GLN A 48 14.00 11.89 -22.58
CA GLN A 48 12.69 12.17 -21.97
C GLN A 48 12.82 12.28 -20.46
N TYR A 49 12.32 13.36 -19.92
CA TYR A 49 12.39 13.71 -18.51
C TYR A 49 10.99 13.92 -17.97
N LEU A 50 10.78 13.55 -16.73
CA LEU A 50 9.49 13.71 -16.05
C LEU A 50 9.66 14.59 -14.81
N ALA A 51 8.81 15.57 -14.68
CA ALA A 51 8.61 16.37 -13.49
C ALA A 51 7.13 16.34 -13.09
N GLY A 52 6.78 16.96 -11.97
CA GLY A 52 5.40 17.06 -11.56
C GLY A 52 5.12 18.38 -10.86
N VAL A 53 3.91 18.90 -11.06
CA VAL A 53 3.33 19.97 -10.27
C VAL A 53 2.22 19.38 -9.42
N SER A 54 2.31 19.54 -8.11
CA SER A 54 1.30 19.05 -7.20
C SER A 54 0.60 20.19 -6.47
N ALA A 55 -0.71 20.06 -6.32
CA ALA A 55 -1.51 20.90 -5.46
C ALA A 55 -2.07 20.06 -4.31
N SER A 56 -1.91 20.55 -3.10
CA SER A 56 -2.43 19.93 -1.90
C SER A 56 -3.10 20.95 -0.99
N VAL A 57 -4.11 20.50 -0.26
CA VAL A 57 -4.70 21.32 0.81
C VAL A 57 -3.95 20.98 2.10
N PRO A 58 -3.43 21.99 2.85
CA PRO A 58 -2.83 21.73 4.15
C PRO A 58 -3.80 20.99 5.06
N ILE A 59 -3.29 20.02 5.81
CA ILE A 59 -4.06 19.38 6.86
C ILE A 59 -4.30 20.46 7.92
N ARG A 60 -5.53 20.96 8.01
CA ARG A 60 -5.94 21.72 9.19
C ARG A 60 -6.15 20.71 10.29
N ASP A 61 -5.66 21.02 11.49
CA ASP A 61 -5.89 20.21 12.65
C ASP A 61 -7.37 19.87 12.71
N ALA A 62 -7.67 18.58 12.63
CA ALA A 62 -9.02 18.10 12.80
C ALA A 62 -9.39 18.42 14.26
N HIS A 63 -10.04 19.55 14.49
CA HIS A 63 -10.68 19.81 15.76
C HIS A 63 -11.71 18.70 15.98
N LEU A 64 -11.34 17.71 16.78
CA LEU A 64 -12.27 16.73 17.29
C LEU A 64 -13.28 17.50 18.13
N SER A 65 -14.42 17.89 17.53
CA SER A 65 -15.61 18.30 18.23
C SER A 65 -16.18 17.08 18.96
N GLY A 66 -15.42 16.55 19.88
CA GLY A 66 -15.84 15.50 20.81
C GLY A 66 -16.12 16.17 22.15
N THR A 67 -17.35 16.09 22.60
CA THR A 67 -17.76 16.37 23.98
C THR A 67 -16.68 15.87 24.92
N ASN A 68 -16.17 16.75 25.79
CA ASN A 68 -15.27 16.46 26.91
C ASN A 68 -15.87 15.36 27.80
N ARG A 69 -15.80 14.11 27.40
CA ARG A 69 -16.01 12.96 28.28
C ARG A 69 -14.64 12.41 28.65
N PRO A 70 -14.23 12.50 29.90
CA PRO A 70 -13.02 11.81 30.35
C PRO A 70 -13.21 10.31 30.12
N ASN A 71 -12.23 9.65 29.53
CA ASN A 71 -12.15 8.22 29.15
C ASN A 71 -12.78 7.78 27.82
N THR A 72 -12.93 8.64 26.83
CA THR A 72 -13.24 8.16 25.48
C THR A 72 -11.97 8.22 24.64
N ALA A 73 -11.45 7.06 24.20
CA ALA A 73 -10.37 7.00 23.24
C ALA A 73 -10.86 7.61 21.92
N GLY A 74 -10.39 8.80 21.59
CA GLY A 74 -10.69 9.48 20.34
C GLY A 74 -9.75 8.98 19.25
N PHE A 75 -10.30 8.60 18.09
CA PHE A 75 -9.53 8.26 16.90
C PHE A 75 -9.70 9.41 15.89
N ALA A 76 -8.58 10.01 15.47
CA ALA A 76 -8.58 11.08 14.46
C ALA A 76 -7.92 10.57 13.19
N ILE A 77 -8.61 10.66 12.05
CA ILE A 77 -8.03 10.43 10.72
C ILE A 77 -7.86 11.79 10.04
N ALA A 78 -6.61 12.15 9.74
CA ALA A 78 -6.31 13.29 8.90
C ALA A 78 -6.22 12.82 7.44
N VAL A 79 -7.08 13.33 6.57
CA VAL A 79 -7.06 13.03 5.12
C VAL A 79 -6.53 14.24 4.38
N GLN A 80 -5.42 14.05 3.66
CA GLN A 80 -4.88 15.06 2.75
C GLN A 80 -5.19 14.67 1.31
N SER A 81 -5.88 15.55 0.60
CA SER A 81 -6.09 15.40 -0.85
C SER A 81 -4.95 16.08 -1.59
N GLN A 82 -4.33 15.34 -2.52
CA GLN A 82 -3.28 15.85 -3.40
C GLN A 82 -3.66 15.60 -4.86
N ARG A 83 -3.48 16.60 -5.70
CA ARG A 83 -3.59 16.50 -7.15
C ARG A 83 -2.23 16.67 -7.76
N LEU A 84 -1.89 15.81 -8.72
CA LEU A 84 -0.60 15.82 -9.40
C LEU A 84 -0.84 15.96 -10.91
N ILE A 85 -0.09 16.86 -11.54
CA ILE A 85 -0.01 17.02 -12.99
C ILE A 85 1.41 16.63 -13.39
N ALA A 86 1.54 15.66 -14.30
CA ALA A 86 2.82 15.27 -14.88
C ALA A 86 3.24 16.29 -15.93
N VAL A 87 4.53 16.68 -15.90
CA VAL A 87 5.16 17.54 -16.88
C VAL A 87 6.26 16.74 -17.55
N GLU A 88 6.01 16.31 -18.78
CA GLU A 88 7.01 15.66 -19.61
C GLU A 88 7.83 16.72 -20.34
N VAL A 89 9.15 16.57 -20.32
CA VAL A 89 10.11 17.42 -21.01
C VAL A 89 10.91 16.56 -21.97
N ASP A 90 10.81 16.87 -23.24
CA ASP A 90 11.50 16.17 -24.32
C ASP A 90 12.67 17.00 -24.82
N VAL A 91 13.89 16.54 -24.55
CA VAL A 91 15.11 17.15 -25.07
C VAL A 91 15.49 16.47 -26.37
N PRO A 92 15.52 17.20 -27.51
CA PRO A 92 15.76 16.62 -28.84
C PRO A 92 17.06 15.84 -28.94
N GLY A 93 17.02 14.70 -29.66
CA GLY A 93 18.17 13.86 -29.96
C GLY A 93 17.86 12.35 -29.91
N PRO A 94 18.89 11.50 -30.00
CA PRO A 94 18.71 10.05 -30.02
C PRO A 94 18.02 9.53 -28.74
N ARG A 95 17.04 8.67 -28.92
CA ARG A 95 16.32 8.01 -27.82
C ARG A 95 16.70 6.54 -27.75
N ALA A 96 17.07 6.09 -26.57
CA ALA A 96 17.50 4.72 -26.31
C ALA A 96 16.90 4.22 -24.99
N PRO A 97 15.66 3.74 -24.97
CA PRO A 97 15.11 3.07 -23.79
C PRO A 97 15.92 1.80 -23.51
N GLN A 98 16.20 1.52 -22.24
CA GLN A 98 16.96 0.36 -21.80
C GLN A 98 16.36 -0.21 -20.52
N LEU A 99 15.45 -1.18 -20.66
CA LEU A 99 14.92 -1.90 -19.52
C LEU A 99 15.86 -3.03 -19.10
N VAL A 100 16.02 -3.19 -17.81
CA VAL A 100 16.77 -4.30 -17.21
C VAL A 100 16.00 -4.87 -16.03
N VAL A 101 16.03 -6.20 -15.91
CA VAL A 101 15.59 -6.92 -14.71
C VAL A 101 16.83 -7.12 -13.86
N THR A 102 16.84 -6.63 -12.63
CA THR A 102 18.01 -6.68 -11.75
C THR A 102 17.88 -7.72 -10.64
N GLY A 103 16.70 -8.30 -10.44
CA GLY A 103 16.48 -9.35 -9.47
C GLY A 103 15.00 -9.65 -9.26
N VAL A 104 14.74 -10.72 -8.52
CA VAL A 104 13.41 -11.12 -8.06
C VAL A 104 13.50 -11.52 -6.60
N ASP A 105 12.62 -10.99 -5.76
CA ASP A 105 12.53 -11.33 -4.34
C ASP A 105 11.13 -11.85 -3.98
N PRO A 106 11.01 -12.87 -3.13
CA PRO A 106 9.74 -13.23 -2.53
C PRO A 106 9.37 -12.20 -1.46
N LYS A 107 8.12 -11.77 -1.44
CA LYS A 107 7.56 -10.85 -0.43
C LYS A 107 6.38 -11.48 0.27
N ALA A 108 6.42 -11.56 1.59
CA ALA A 108 5.24 -11.93 2.37
C ALA A 108 4.19 -10.82 2.27
N THR A 109 2.94 -11.21 2.04
CA THR A 109 1.78 -10.31 1.99
C THR A 109 0.67 -10.89 2.86
N PRO A 110 -0.32 -10.11 3.29
CA PRO A 110 -1.46 -10.64 4.06
C PRO A 110 -2.24 -11.75 3.34
N GLY A 111 -2.15 -11.81 2.00
CA GLY A 111 -2.80 -12.82 1.15
C GLY A 111 -1.90 -13.98 0.73
N GLY A 112 -0.67 -14.08 1.25
CA GLY A 112 0.30 -15.11 0.86
C GLY A 112 1.65 -14.55 0.46
N VAL A 113 2.19 -15.02 -0.67
CA VAL A 113 3.48 -14.57 -1.21
C VAL A 113 3.27 -13.78 -2.50
N ALA A 114 4.05 -12.74 -2.70
CA ALA A 114 4.18 -12.02 -3.94
C ALA A 114 5.63 -12.09 -4.44
N LEU A 115 5.84 -12.00 -5.74
CA LEU A 115 7.15 -11.81 -6.35
C LEU A 115 7.40 -10.31 -6.53
N GLY A 116 8.47 -9.80 -5.98
CA GLY A 116 8.93 -8.44 -6.21
C GLY A 116 9.98 -8.43 -7.32
N LEU A 117 9.59 -8.02 -8.54
CA LEU A 117 10.50 -7.88 -9.67
C LEU A 117 11.21 -6.54 -9.59
N HIS A 118 12.53 -6.56 -9.50
CA HIS A 118 13.35 -5.36 -9.54
C HIS A 118 13.63 -4.97 -10.98
N LEU A 119 13.03 -3.88 -11.42
CA LEU A 119 13.12 -3.38 -12.79
C LEU A 119 13.77 -2.00 -12.77
N ALA A 120 14.61 -1.71 -13.76
CA ALA A 120 15.19 -0.40 -13.96
C ALA A 120 15.17 0.00 -15.44
N ASN A 121 14.87 1.27 -15.70
CA ASN A 121 15.09 1.88 -17.00
C ASN A 121 16.40 2.68 -16.97
N ARG A 122 17.46 2.10 -17.51
CA ARG A 122 18.79 2.72 -17.59
C ARG A 122 18.97 3.58 -18.85
N GLY A 123 17.95 3.63 -19.70
CA GLY A 123 17.96 4.43 -20.91
C GLY A 123 17.62 5.91 -20.66
N ASN A 124 17.62 6.68 -21.75
CA ASN A 124 17.29 8.10 -21.75
C ASN A 124 15.87 8.39 -22.27
N ALA A 125 15.07 7.38 -22.53
CA ALA A 125 13.69 7.49 -23.00
C ALA A 125 12.75 6.65 -22.16
N PHE A 126 11.48 7.03 -22.14
CA PHE A 126 10.44 6.21 -21.52
C PHE A 126 10.32 4.88 -22.24
N ALA A 127 9.92 3.87 -21.51
CA ALA A 127 9.80 2.52 -22.03
C ALA A 127 8.45 1.91 -21.67
N HIS A 128 7.91 1.13 -22.60
CA HIS A 128 6.75 0.29 -22.42
C HIS A 128 7.16 -1.16 -22.68
N GLY A 129 6.59 -2.09 -21.95
CA GLY A 129 7.00 -3.48 -22.11
C GLY A 129 5.96 -4.48 -21.67
N LYS A 130 6.18 -5.71 -22.11
CA LYS A 130 5.42 -6.88 -21.68
C LYS A 130 6.38 -7.96 -21.26
N GLY A 131 6.11 -8.58 -20.15
CA GLY A 131 6.97 -9.65 -19.64
C GLY A 131 6.19 -10.84 -19.16
N VAL A 132 6.94 -11.92 -18.98
CA VAL A 132 6.46 -13.17 -18.41
C VAL A 132 7.43 -13.61 -17.34
N VAL A 133 6.89 -14.02 -16.21
CA VAL A 133 7.65 -14.66 -15.12
C VAL A 133 7.24 -16.12 -15.08
N ARG A 134 8.23 -17.00 -15.14
CA ARG A 134 8.06 -18.45 -15.00
C ARG A 134 8.70 -18.90 -13.71
N VAL A 135 7.98 -19.71 -12.96
CA VAL A 135 8.52 -20.40 -11.79
C VAL A 135 8.50 -21.89 -12.09
N ALA A 136 9.68 -22.50 -12.18
CA ALA A 136 9.86 -23.86 -12.72
C ALA A 136 8.92 -24.90 -12.13
N ASP A 137 8.68 -24.84 -10.79
CA ASP A 137 7.91 -25.85 -10.08
C ASP A 137 6.39 -25.66 -10.19
N THR A 138 5.92 -24.54 -10.76
CA THR A 138 4.48 -24.21 -10.78
C THR A 138 3.82 -24.49 -12.12
N ASN A 139 4.60 -24.68 -13.18
CA ASN A 139 4.12 -24.78 -14.56
C ASN A 139 3.09 -23.68 -14.89
N THR A 140 3.34 -22.47 -14.43
CA THR A 140 2.44 -21.32 -14.59
C THR A 140 3.25 -20.11 -15.03
N ASP A 141 2.77 -19.48 -16.10
CA ASP A 141 3.30 -18.22 -16.61
C ASP A 141 2.51 -17.08 -15.98
N TYR A 142 3.24 -16.11 -15.45
CA TYR A 142 2.68 -14.86 -14.89
C TYR A 142 3.02 -13.72 -15.84
N GLU A 143 2.02 -13.24 -16.56
CA GLU A 143 2.18 -12.10 -17.45
C GLU A 143 2.11 -10.78 -16.71
N PHE A 144 2.90 -9.80 -17.13
CA PHE A 144 2.85 -8.43 -16.63
C PHE A 144 3.09 -7.40 -17.73
N ASN A 145 2.53 -6.21 -17.52
CA ASN A 145 2.67 -5.10 -18.43
C ASN A 145 3.31 -3.90 -17.73
N ILE A 146 4.15 -3.20 -18.46
CA ILE A 146 4.74 -1.93 -18.07
C ILE A 146 4.19 -0.87 -19.01
N ASP A 147 3.27 -0.02 -18.51
CA ASP A 147 2.63 1.01 -19.33
C ASP A 147 3.59 2.16 -19.65
N THR A 148 4.20 2.74 -18.63
CA THR A 148 5.22 3.80 -18.82
C THR A 148 6.28 3.67 -17.75
N PHE A 149 7.50 3.40 -18.17
CA PHE A 149 8.65 3.35 -17.29
C PHE A 149 9.58 4.51 -17.57
N VAL A 150 9.60 5.43 -16.61
CA VAL A 150 10.37 6.68 -16.71
C VAL A 150 11.86 6.39 -16.79
N SER A 151 12.56 7.13 -17.66
CA SER A 151 14.01 7.03 -17.82
C SER A 151 14.76 7.32 -16.51
N GLY A 152 15.85 6.60 -16.26
CA GLY A 152 16.70 6.78 -15.08
C GLY A 152 16.04 6.38 -13.76
N THR A 153 14.95 5.61 -13.77
CA THR A 153 14.25 5.17 -12.55
C THR A 153 14.33 3.66 -12.36
N ALA A 154 14.08 3.22 -11.12
CA ALA A 154 13.93 1.83 -10.77
C ALA A 154 12.66 1.63 -9.92
N ILE A 155 12.01 0.48 -10.09
CA ILE A 155 10.81 0.09 -9.35
C ILE A 155 10.92 -1.36 -8.89
N VAL A 156 10.13 -1.69 -7.86
CA VAL A 156 9.82 -3.08 -7.54
C VAL A 156 8.38 -3.33 -7.96
N TYR A 157 8.22 -4.09 -9.03
CA TYR A 157 6.90 -4.49 -9.52
C TYR A 157 6.42 -5.69 -8.70
N SER A 158 5.35 -5.53 -7.96
CA SER A 158 4.81 -6.59 -7.10
C SER A 158 3.77 -7.42 -7.85
N MET A 159 4.02 -8.70 -7.98
CA MET A 159 3.17 -9.66 -8.66
C MET A 159 2.67 -10.70 -7.65
N PRO A 160 1.34 -10.86 -7.45
CA PRO A 160 0.81 -11.89 -6.55
C PRO A 160 1.17 -13.29 -7.06
N TRP A 161 1.67 -14.15 -6.18
CA TRP A 161 1.82 -15.56 -6.47
C TRP A 161 0.50 -16.27 -6.17
N THR A 162 -0.22 -16.65 -7.23
CA THR A 162 -1.59 -17.18 -7.11
C THR A 162 -1.67 -18.69 -6.87
N LYS A 163 -0.55 -19.40 -6.93
CA LYS A 163 -0.48 -20.85 -6.68
C LYS A 163 -0.10 -21.13 -5.24
N THR A 164 -0.34 -22.37 -4.81
CA THR A 164 0.14 -22.86 -3.51
C THR A 164 1.65 -22.74 -3.48
N VAL A 165 2.14 -21.95 -2.55
CA VAL A 165 3.57 -21.72 -2.37
C VAL A 165 4.12 -22.77 -1.43
N VAL A 166 5.08 -23.55 -1.88
CA VAL A 166 5.79 -24.54 -1.06
C VAL A 166 7.09 -23.86 -0.56
N PRO A 167 7.42 -23.97 0.74
CA PRO A 167 8.72 -23.50 1.22
C PRO A 167 9.86 -24.23 0.53
N GLY A 168 10.92 -23.51 0.20
CA GLY A 168 12.07 -24.08 -0.49
C GLY A 168 12.73 -23.11 -1.46
N THR A 169 13.64 -23.63 -2.26
CA THR A 169 14.31 -22.92 -3.35
C THR A 169 13.52 -23.12 -4.65
N HIS A 170 13.21 -22.04 -5.33
CA HIS A 170 12.48 -22.04 -6.60
C HIS A 170 13.28 -21.34 -7.66
N HIS A 171 13.45 -21.96 -8.82
CA HIS A 171 14.07 -21.32 -9.98
C HIS A 171 13.06 -20.45 -10.70
N VAL A 172 13.44 -19.17 -10.95
CA VAL A 172 12.59 -18.17 -11.57
C VAL A 172 13.26 -17.62 -12.81
N GLU A 173 12.51 -17.54 -13.89
CA GLU A 173 12.90 -16.91 -15.16
C GLU A 173 11.98 -15.72 -15.43
N VAL A 174 12.56 -14.62 -15.87
CA VAL A 174 11.83 -13.42 -16.28
C VAL A 174 12.27 -13.04 -17.69
N ASP A 175 11.32 -12.98 -18.61
CA ASP A 175 11.52 -12.45 -19.96
C ASP A 175 10.72 -11.16 -20.11
N LEU A 176 11.38 -10.10 -20.57
CA LEU A 176 10.77 -8.80 -20.81
C LEU A 176 11.10 -8.31 -22.22
N THR A 177 10.05 -8.03 -22.99
CA THR A 177 10.16 -7.42 -24.33
C THR A 177 9.65 -5.98 -24.24
N TYR A 178 10.38 -5.04 -24.80
CA TYR A 178 10.06 -3.62 -24.79
C TYR A 178 10.35 -2.94 -26.14
N GLU A 179 10.23 -1.62 -26.22
CA GLU A 179 10.25 -0.85 -27.47
C GLU A 179 11.15 -1.40 -28.57
N GLY A 180 10.60 -1.50 -29.79
CA GLY A 180 11.34 -1.98 -30.97
C GLY A 180 11.68 -3.48 -30.93
N GLY A 181 11.01 -4.27 -30.11
CA GLY A 181 11.27 -5.71 -29.97
C GLY A 181 12.54 -6.04 -29.18
N ARG A 182 13.10 -5.08 -28.47
CA ARG A 182 14.24 -5.30 -27.58
C ARG A 182 13.85 -6.25 -26.46
N ARG A 183 14.81 -7.03 -25.99
CA ARG A 183 14.57 -8.03 -24.94
C ARG A 183 15.60 -7.92 -23.84
N THR A 184 15.18 -8.20 -22.62
CA THR A 184 16.03 -8.47 -21.48
C THR A 184 15.46 -9.66 -20.71
N SER A 185 16.31 -10.48 -20.16
CA SER A 185 15.93 -11.63 -19.35
C SER A 185 16.74 -11.67 -18.06
N TRP A 186 16.18 -12.33 -17.08
CA TRP A 186 16.83 -12.63 -15.82
C TRP A 186 16.46 -14.06 -15.42
N ASN A 187 17.39 -14.80 -14.83
CA ASN A 187 17.11 -16.08 -14.21
C ASN A 187 17.86 -16.17 -12.88
N GLY A 188 17.35 -16.93 -11.97
CA GLY A 188 17.96 -17.13 -10.66
C GLY A 188 17.07 -17.88 -9.70
N ASP A 189 17.62 -18.19 -8.56
CA ASP A 189 16.92 -18.91 -7.50
C ASP A 189 16.42 -17.94 -6.43
N ILE A 190 15.20 -18.15 -5.98
CA ILE A 190 14.60 -17.46 -4.84
C ILE A 190 14.33 -18.48 -3.73
N VAL A 191 14.50 -18.07 -2.48
CA VAL A 191 14.21 -18.91 -1.32
C VAL A 191 12.97 -18.43 -0.61
N ILE A 192 11.97 -19.29 -0.50
CA ILE A 192 10.76 -19.04 0.26
C ILE A 192 10.91 -19.73 1.60
N ALA A 193 10.97 -18.94 2.65
CA ALA A 193 11.02 -19.45 4.01
C ALA A 193 9.70 -20.13 4.36
N GLY A 194 9.75 -21.30 4.99
CA GLY A 194 8.60 -21.93 5.61
C GLY A 194 8.01 -20.99 6.68
N ALA A 195 6.70 -21.04 6.85
CA ALA A 195 6.05 -20.38 7.97
C ALA A 195 6.54 -21.05 9.26
N THR A 196 7.66 -20.59 9.80
CA THR A 196 8.08 -20.99 11.15
C THR A 196 7.23 -20.17 12.12
N GLU A 197 6.75 -20.79 13.18
CA GLU A 197 5.95 -20.12 14.22
C GLU A 197 6.57 -18.80 14.71
N SER A 198 7.90 -18.70 14.69
CA SER A 198 8.65 -17.50 15.01
C SER A 198 8.36 -16.30 14.07
N ASN A 199 7.99 -16.54 12.81
CA ASN A 199 7.62 -15.47 11.87
C ASN A 199 6.21 -14.97 12.11
N LEU A 200 5.29 -15.84 12.56
CA LEU A 200 3.96 -15.43 13.02
C LEU A 200 4.04 -14.60 14.29
N GLU A 201 4.87 -15.00 15.25
CA GLU A 201 5.07 -14.23 16.48
C GLU A 201 5.72 -12.85 16.22
N SER A 202 6.67 -12.74 15.29
CA SER A 202 7.28 -11.44 14.95
C SER A 202 6.30 -10.52 14.22
N GLN A 203 5.43 -11.06 13.38
CA GLN A 203 4.36 -10.28 12.74
C GLN A 203 3.28 -9.88 13.74
N LEU A 204 2.93 -10.75 14.69
CA LEU A 204 2.00 -10.44 15.78
C LEU A 204 2.59 -9.44 16.78
N ARG A 205 3.89 -9.46 17.02
CA ARG A 205 4.57 -8.42 17.84
C ARG A 205 4.55 -7.05 17.19
N GLY A 206 4.59 -6.96 15.86
CA GLY A 206 4.42 -5.72 15.12
C GLY A 206 2.98 -5.17 15.19
N LEU A 207 2.02 -6.01 15.52
CA LEU A 207 0.61 -5.67 15.77
C LEU A 207 0.34 -5.47 17.28
N GLN A 208 1.35 -5.31 18.12
CA GLN A 208 1.13 -4.86 19.50
C GLN A 208 0.44 -3.50 19.43
N VAL A 209 -0.87 -3.56 19.31
CA VAL A 209 -1.75 -2.49 19.74
C VAL A 209 -1.32 -2.17 21.16
N HIS A 210 -0.82 -0.97 21.37
CA HIS A 210 -0.59 -0.45 22.71
C HIS A 210 -1.93 -0.52 23.45
N HIS A 211 -2.15 -1.62 24.15
CA HIS A 211 -3.23 -1.72 25.11
C HIS A 211 -2.87 -0.84 26.31
N GLY A 212 -3.03 0.45 26.13
CA GLY A 212 -3.08 1.40 27.22
C GLY A 212 -4.41 1.36 27.95
N VAL A 213 -4.91 0.18 28.28
CA VAL A 213 -5.87 -0.04 29.39
C VAL A 213 -5.81 -1.53 29.71
N GLY A 214 -5.31 -1.85 30.89
CA GLY A 214 -5.36 -3.22 31.40
C GLY A 214 -6.80 -3.69 31.55
N PHE A 215 -7.35 -4.24 30.49
CA PHE A 215 -8.55 -5.07 30.57
C PHE A 215 -8.12 -6.38 31.23
N SER A 216 -8.24 -6.38 32.56
CA SER A 216 -8.01 -7.56 33.37
C SER A 216 -8.91 -8.69 32.86
N LEU A 217 -8.31 -9.84 32.54
CA LEU A 217 -9.03 -11.07 32.19
C LEU A 217 -10.15 -11.39 33.21
N TRP A 218 -10.00 -10.90 34.45
CA TRP A 218 -10.98 -10.97 35.53
C TRP A 218 -12.28 -10.23 35.22
N LEU A 219 -12.26 -9.13 34.45
CA LEU A 219 -13.50 -8.42 34.09
C LEU A 219 -14.33 -9.20 33.05
N LEU A 220 -13.68 -9.92 32.14
CA LEU A 220 -14.37 -10.83 31.23
C LEU A 220 -14.96 -12.05 31.95
N LEU A 221 -14.23 -12.60 32.92
CA LEU A 221 -14.73 -13.71 33.73
C LEU A 221 -15.87 -13.24 34.67
N ALA A 222 -15.79 -12.04 35.22
CA ALA A 222 -16.86 -11.45 36.01
C ALA A 222 -18.13 -11.19 35.20
N ALA A 223 -18.00 -10.71 33.96
CA ALA A 223 -19.14 -10.49 33.07
C ALA A 223 -19.81 -11.82 32.67
N LEU A 224 -19.04 -12.88 32.40
CA LEU A 224 -19.55 -14.22 32.12
C LEU A 224 -20.26 -14.84 33.32
N ALA A 225 -19.71 -14.66 34.52
CA ALA A 225 -20.35 -15.11 35.76
C ALA A 225 -21.68 -14.38 36.04
N ALA A 226 -21.74 -13.07 35.79
CA ALA A 226 -22.98 -12.29 35.95
C ALA A 226 -24.08 -12.75 34.99
N VAL A 227 -23.75 -13.07 33.73
CA VAL A 227 -24.69 -13.60 32.73
C VAL A 227 -25.21 -14.98 33.15
N ALA A 228 -24.34 -15.84 33.69
CA ALA A 228 -24.73 -17.15 34.18
C ALA A 228 -25.68 -17.08 35.39
N LEU A 229 -25.42 -16.15 36.30
CA LEU A 229 -26.30 -15.91 37.48
C LEU A 229 -27.68 -15.40 37.07
N VAL A 230 -27.75 -14.48 36.12
CA VAL A 230 -29.03 -13.98 35.58
C VAL A 230 -29.81 -15.10 34.89
N GLY A 231 -29.12 -15.94 34.11
CA GLY A 231 -29.73 -17.14 33.44
C GLY A 231 -30.29 -18.13 34.48
N ALA A 232 -29.56 -18.41 35.56
CA ALA A 232 -30.02 -19.28 36.61
C ALA A 232 -31.23 -18.71 37.38
N ALA A 233 -31.24 -17.40 37.68
CA ALA A 233 -32.35 -16.74 38.34
C ALA A 233 -33.64 -16.75 37.47
N VAL A 234 -33.53 -16.59 36.18
CA VAL A 234 -34.66 -16.66 35.23
C VAL A 234 -35.23 -18.07 35.15
N THR A 235 -34.38 -19.11 35.16
CA THR A 235 -34.84 -20.51 35.13
C THR A 235 -35.51 -20.93 36.42
N VAL A 236 -35.00 -20.54 37.58
CA VAL A 236 -35.62 -20.77 38.89
C VAL A 236 -36.98 -20.05 38.97
N ARG A 237 -37.09 -18.80 38.52
CA ARG A 237 -38.34 -18.04 38.52
C ARG A 237 -39.41 -18.62 37.56
N ARG A 238 -38.97 -19.25 36.44
CA ARG A 238 -39.89 -19.97 35.54
C ARG A 238 -40.36 -21.31 36.12
N ARG A 239 -39.54 -22.01 36.91
CA ARG A 239 -39.94 -23.26 37.60
C ARG A 239 -40.93 -22.98 38.73
N SER A 240 -40.72 -21.95 39.53
CA SER A 240 -41.65 -21.57 40.62
C SER A 240 -43.04 -21.16 40.11
N ARG A 241 -43.12 -20.53 38.93
CA ARG A 241 -44.42 -20.16 38.33
C ARG A 241 -45.17 -21.38 37.74
N ARG A 242 -44.50 -22.49 37.42
CA ARG A 242 -45.18 -23.73 36.99
C ARG A 242 -45.67 -24.61 38.15
N ALA A 243 -45.15 -24.44 39.34
CA ALA A 243 -45.58 -25.17 40.51
C ALA A 243 -46.91 -24.66 41.12
N THR A 244 -47.31 -23.44 40.77
CA THR A 244 -48.53 -22.79 41.34
C THR A 244 -49.79 -23.12 40.50
N TYR A 245 -49.68 -23.82 39.36
CA TYR A 245 -50.86 -24.05 38.48
C TYR A 245 -51.45 -25.45 38.55
N VAL A 246 -51.06 -26.28 39.52
CA VAL A 246 -51.55 -27.67 39.62
C VAL A 246 -52.42 -27.89 40.86
N LYS A 247 -52.94 -26.85 41.53
CA LYS A 247 -53.69 -27.02 42.79
C LYS A 247 -55.14 -26.56 42.75
N TYR A 248 -55.81 -26.65 41.60
CA TYR A 248 -57.28 -26.46 41.56
C TYR A 248 -57.91 -27.33 40.48
N ARG A 249 -58.12 -28.64 40.79
CA ARG A 249 -59.18 -29.45 40.21
C ARG A 249 -59.36 -30.74 40.99
N ALA A 250 -60.11 -30.69 42.05
CA ALA A 250 -60.85 -31.85 42.59
C ALA A 250 -61.92 -31.34 43.60
N ALA A 251 -63.11 -31.36 43.23
CA ALA A 251 -64.41 -31.62 43.87
C ALA A 251 -65.48 -30.77 43.25
#